data_f8b5731722dfe0da68f60289caae9dfe
#
_entry.id   f8b5731722dfe0da68f60289caae9dfe
#
_cell.length_a   1.000
_cell.length_b   1.000
_cell.length_c   1.000
_cell.angle_alpha   90.00
_cell.angle_beta   90.00
_cell.angle_gamma   90.00
#
_symmetry.space_group_name_H-M   'P 1'
#
loop_
_entity.id
_entity.type
_entity.pdbx_description
1 polymer ?
#
loop_
_entity_poly.entity_id
_entity_poly.type
_entity_poly.pdbx_seq_one_letter_code
_entity_poly.pdbx_strand_id
1 'polypeptide(L)'
;IDWLEIEQDFGVEIPEDVLLSIYGQYLMVVTEGGEIKKSRVTGKYHHKGSYCDEVSIKISGSVIRMAGNPSRWGRVENVFGFDTVDSCVSCFNSILSSLKLPIFTRCTEIFYRQGEDGSKVSKFSNGAIIKRLDITTNKAVGKGNERTFLKALSQMRYRNSIGRLHTNGCTTDWLSEKGNANLIYPSCYIKHEEMRVHSYDKIKRKFGEESKEFRYYRSVYEYCRENGVVRFEQKLKSRYLQRENLCYWGISDFSVLENLQKEFTDMYKKLNVSQYDLETIAEQLVSQGIVDTLRKATTSAYYAMLWASGKELGLKSRQYETHRARLRKIGIDIANPCDVEKFQAVRVIACENIMVRPFKAPDFYQFPSNAPQLRFVV
;
A
#
# COMPACT_ATOMS: atom_id res chain seq x y z
N ILE A 1 -3.83 5.07 6.77
CA ILE A 1 -2.86 5.52 5.75
C ILE A 1 -1.47 5.34 6.31
N ASP A 2 -0.57 4.72 5.50
CA ASP A 2 0.78 4.36 5.94
C ASP A 2 1.88 5.22 5.30
N TRP A 3 1.68 5.65 4.07
CA TRP A 3 2.62 6.50 3.36
C TRP A 3 1.89 7.60 2.58
N LEU A 4 2.45 8.80 2.63
CA LEU A 4 2.01 9.94 1.82
C LEU A 4 3.23 10.54 1.10
N GLU A 5 3.08 10.85 -0.19
CA GLU A 5 3.96 11.70 -0.95
C GLU A 5 3.14 12.82 -1.58
N ILE A 6 3.45 14.05 -1.23
CA ILE A 6 2.68 15.24 -1.59
C ILE A 6 3.63 16.36 -2.05
N GLU A 7 3.17 17.17 -2.98
CA GLU A 7 3.95 18.23 -3.61
C GLU A 7 3.09 19.46 -3.81
N GLN A 8 3.65 20.64 -3.64
CA GLN A 8 3.01 21.91 -4.01
C GLN A 8 4.04 22.87 -4.59
N ASP A 9 3.64 23.54 -5.65
CA ASP A 9 4.32 24.71 -6.19
C ASP A 9 3.72 25.96 -5.53
N PHE A 10 4.55 26.71 -4.81
CA PHE A 10 4.13 27.93 -4.10
C PHE A 10 4.25 29.19 -4.96
N GLY A 11 4.80 29.07 -6.19
CA GLY A 11 4.97 30.19 -7.11
C GLY A 11 6.04 31.21 -6.72
N VAL A 12 6.60 31.08 -5.51
CA VAL A 12 7.67 31.94 -4.97
C VAL A 12 8.81 31.03 -4.51
N GLU A 13 10.03 31.35 -4.90
CA GLU A 13 11.22 30.60 -4.49
C GLU A 13 11.41 30.66 -2.97
N ILE A 14 11.81 29.55 -2.39
CA ILE A 14 12.10 29.48 -0.95
C ILE A 14 13.40 30.26 -0.69
N PRO A 15 13.42 31.18 0.32
CA PRO A 15 14.57 32.00 0.62
C PRO A 15 15.84 31.20 0.91
N GLU A 16 16.99 31.72 0.49
CA GLU A 16 18.28 31.00 0.60
C GLU A 16 18.68 30.75 2.05
N ASP A 17 18.38 31.65 2.98
CA ASP A 17 18.65 31.49 4.42
C ASP A 17 17.87 30.32 5.02
N VAL A 18 16.62 30.13 4.57
CA VAL A 18 15.80 28.96 4.98
C VAL A 18 16.38 27.67 4.40
N LEU A 19 16.79 27.68 3.11
CA LEU A 19 17.42 26.53 2.49
C LEU A 19 18.73 26.15 3.19
N LEU A 20 19.55 27.13 3.56
CA LEU A 20 20.79 26.93 4.32
C LEU A 20 20.54 26.27 5.67
N SER A 21 19.53 26.76 6.38
CA SER A 21 19.19 26.22 7.70
C SER A 21 18.77 24.76 7.65
N ILE A 22 18.19 24.32 6.52
CA ILE A 22 17.70 22.94 6.32
C ILE A 22 18.80 22.02 5.81
N TYR A 23 19.50 22.43 4.76
CA TYR A 23 20.45 21.58 4.05
C TYR A 23 21.87 21.65 4.59
N GLY A 24 22.22 22.74 5.29
CA GLY A 24 23.56 22.94 5.88
C GLY A 24 24.74 22.96 4.91
N GLN A 25 24.51 22.80 3.62
CA GLN A 25 25.53 22.70 2.56
C GLN A 25 25.06 23.30 1.26
N TYR A 26 25.99 23.99 0.55
CA TYR A 26 25.84 24.33 -0.86
C TYR A 26 26.72 23.44 -1.73
N LEU A 27 26.20 23.01 -2.88
CA LEU A 27 27.04 22.60 -3.99
C LEU A 27 27.40 23.85 -4.81
N MET A 28 28.64 24.27 -4.76
CA MET A 28 29.18 25.32 -5.62
C MET A 28 29.79 24.67 -6.85
N VAL A 29 29.37 25.10 -8.04
CA VAL A 29 30.08 24.82 -9.28
C VAL A 29 31.03 26.01 -9.52
N VAL A 30 32.33 25.76 -9.34
CA VAL A 30 33.38 26.75 -9.63
C VAL A 30 33.85 26.48 -11.05
N THR A 31 33.88 27.51 -11.91
CA THR A 31 34.48 27.40 -13.24
C THR A 31 35.99 27.34 -13.15
N GLU A 32 36.67 26.90 -14.21
CA GLU A 32 38.14 26.89 -14.29
C GLU A 32 38.77 28.29 -14.04
N GLY A 33 38.01 29.37 -14.27
CA GLY A 33 38.43 30.74 -13.98
C GLY A 33 38.13 31.22 -12.55
N GLY A 34 37.68 30.32 -11.64
CA GLY A 34 37.39 30.68 -10.25
C GLY A 34 36.04 31.39 -10.00
N GLU A 35 35.20 31.58 -11.02
CA GLU A 35 33.88 32.17 -10.88
C GLU A 35 32.89 31.14 -10.29
N ILE A 36 32.18 31.53 -9.24
CA ILE A 36 31.11 30.75 -8.64
C ILE A 36 29.88 30.82 -9.54
N LYS A 37 29.62 29.76 -10.31
CA LYS A 37 28.32 29.57 -10.93
C LYS A 37 27.33 29.11 -9.89
N LYS A 38 26.15 29.72 -9.89
CA LYS A 38 25.03 29.56 -9.00
C LYS A 38 24.91 28.13 -8.50
N SER A 39 25.04 27.96 -7.21
CA SER A 39 24.86 26.68 -6.54
C SER A 39 23.39 26.33 -6.45
N ARG A 40 23.05 25.09 -6.79
CA ARG A 40 21.74 24.52 -6.44
C ARG A 40 21.95 23.63 -5.24
N VAL A 41 21.16 23.87 -4.19
CA VAL A 41 20.97 22.85 -3.17
C VAL A 41 20.23 21.69 -3.82
N THR A 42 20.96 20.65 -4.17
CA THR A 42 20.40 19.46 -4.82
C THR A 42 20.40 18.32 -3.83
N GLY A 43 19.24 17.73 -3.59
CA GLY A 43 19.14 16.56 -2.75
C GLY A 43 17.79 16.45 -2.05
N LYS A 44 17.63 15.37 -1.32
CA LYS A 44 16.53 15.17 -0.38
C LYS A 44 17.09 15.43 1.01
N TYR A 45 16.45 16.33 1.75
CA TYR A 45 16.69 16.47 3.16
C TYR A 45 15.91 15.39 3.90
N HIS A 46 16.59 14.64 4.75
CA HIS A 46 16.00 13.60 5.57
C HIS A 46 15.81 14.14 6.99
N HIS A 47 14.59 14.61 7.26
CA HIS A 47 14.21 15.08 8.57
C HIS A 47 13.91 13.90 9.47
N LYS A 48 14.74 13.72 10.51
CA LYS A 48 14.65 12.60 11.45
C LYS A 48 13.83 12.99 12.66
N GLY A 49 12.86 12.14 12.99
CA GLY A 49 12.09 12.25 14.22
C GLY A 49 12.77 11.57 15.42
N SER A 50 12.10 11.65 16.55
CA SER A 50 12.62 11.16 17.84
C SER A 50 12.64 9.63 17.95
N TYR A 51 11.85 8.90 17.15
CA TYR A 51 11.57 7.48 17.32
C TYR A 51 12.06 6.58 16.16
N CYS A 52 13.15 6.93 15.50
CA CYS A 52 13.64 6.26 14.28
C CYS A 52 12.66 6.40 13.09
N ASP A 53 11.87 7.42 13.09
CA ASP A 53 11.03 7.91 12.04
C ASP A 53 11.78 8.94 11.20
N GLU A 54 11.45 9.00 9.93
CA GLU A 54 12.09 9.90 8.97
C GLU A 54 11.10 10.30 7.88
N VAL A 55 11.16 11.56 7.50
CA VAL A 55 10.46 12.08 6.33
C VAL A 55 11.46 12.73 5.39
N SER A 56 11.26 12.56 4.09
CA SER A 56 12.09 13.21 3.09
C SER A 56 11.43 14.49 2.57
N ILE A 57 12.18 15.57 2.53
CA ILE A 57 11.76 16.88 2.01
C ILE A 57 12.68 17.22 0.85
N LYS A 58 12.13 17.54 -0.31
CA LYS A 58 12.85 18.02 -1.47
C LYS A 58 12.30 19.39 -1.85
N ILE A 59 13.20 20.38 -1.92
CA ILE A 59 12.88 21.73 -2.36
C ILE A 59 13.55 21.97 -3.71
N SER A 60 12.81 22.49 -4.67
CA SER A 60 13.30 22.78 -6.02
C SER A 60 12.65 24.08 -6.52
N GLY A 61 13.33 25.20 -6.35
CA GLY A 61 12.77 26.53 -6.60
C GLY A 61 11.59 26.82 -5.68
N SER A 62 10.41 27.03 -6.27
CA SER A 62 9.14 27.24 -5.57
C SER A 62 8.43 25.95 -5.14
N VAL A 63 8.95 24.78 -5.54
CA VAL A 63 8.27 23.48 -5.32
C VAL A 63 8.82 22.79 -4.08
N ILE A 64 7.92 22.46 -3.15
CA ILE A 64 8.22 21.60 -2.01
C ILE A 64 7.54 20.24 -2.22
N ARG A 65 8.31 19.15 -2.10
CA ARG A 65 7.83 17.78 -2.11
C ARG A 65 8.22 17.09 -0.83
N MET A 66 7.26 16.48 -0.16
CA MET A 66 7.45 15.76 1.09
C MET A 66 6.94 14.34 0.97
N ALA A 67 7.69 13.37 1.51
CA ALA A 67 7.32 11.97 1.47
C ALA A 67 7.76 11.25 2.75
N GLY A 68 6.90 10.37 3.25
CA GLY A 68 7.19 9.58 4.45
C GLY A 68 5.94 8.90 5.00
N ASN A 69 6.08 8.34 6.19
CA ASN A 69 5.00 7.72 6.93
C ASN A 69 4.49 8.69 8.03
N PRO A 70 3.42 9.47 7.77
CA PRO A 70 2.90 10.41 8.76
C PRO A 70 2.33 9.70 9.99
N SER A 71 1.81 8.50 9.81
CA SER A 71 1.23 7.70 10.91
C SER A 71 2.27 7.17 11.89
N ARG A 72 3.53 7.11 11.48
CA ARG A 72 4.68 6.72 12.31
C ARG A 72 5.41 7.91 12.93
N TRP A 73 5.17 9.13 12.43
CA TRP A 73 5.86 10.32 12.92
C TRP A 73 5.62 10.54 14.42
N GLY A 74 6.70 10.66 15.19
CA GLY A 74 6.63 10.77 16.64
C GLY A 74 6.23 9.49 17.38
N ARG A 75 6.33 8.32 16.71
CA ARG A 75 5.93 7.02 17.27
C ARG A 75 6.94 5.92 16.96
N VAL A 76 6.98 4.90 17.81
CA VAL A 76 7.87 3.74 17.63
C VAL A 76 7.30 2.72 16.62
N GLU A 77 6.00 2.78 16.32
CA GLU A 77 5.30 1.80 15.46
C GLU A 77 4.18 2.48 14.63
N ASN A 78 3.55 1.73 13.72
CA ASN A 78 2.51 2.19 12.81
C ASN A 78 1.42 1.13 12.55
N VAL A 79 1.08 0.33 13.58
CA VAL A 79 0.09 -0.75 13.40
C VAL A 79 -1.28 -0.18 13.07
N PHE A 80 -1.71 0.86 13.80
CA PHE A 80 -2.87 1.67 13.42
C PHE A 80 -2.39 3.09 13.12
N GLY A 81 -2.71 3.55 11.92
CA GLY A 81 -2.31 4.85 11.42
C GLY A 81 -3.45 5.86 11.40
N PHE A 82 -3.22 6.99 10.73
CA PHE A 82 -4.28 7.95 10.43
C PHE A 82 -5.29 7.38 9.43
N ASP A 83 -6.57 7.68 9.64
CA ASP A 83 -7.65 7.20 8.78
C ASP A 83 -7.89 8.12 7.58
N THR A 84 -7.52 9.40 7.68
CA THR A 84 -7.79 10.42 6.67
C THR A 84 -6.52 11.02 6.06
N VAL A 85 -6.62 11.44 4.80
CA VAL A 85 -5.56 12.21 4.11
C VAL A 85 -5.32 13.53 4.83
N ASP A 86 -6.37 14.18 5.32
CA ASP A 86 -6.25 15.45 6.05
C ASP A 86 -5.39 15.34 7.30
N SER A 87 -5.56 14.27 8.08
CA SER A 87 -4.71 14.00 9.25
C SER A 87 -3.24 13.81 8.87
N CYS A 88 -3.00 13.11 7.76
CA CYS A 88 -1.63 12.92 7.24
C CYS A 88 -1.00 14.23 6.79
N VAL A 89 -1.74 15.08 6.06
CA VAL A 89 -1.25 16.38 5.62
C VAL A 89 -1.05 17.33 6.80
N SER A 90 -1.94 17.29 7.80
CA SER A 90 -1.79 18.08 9.05
C SER A 90 -0.47 17.72 9.77
N CYS A 91 -0.13 16.44 9.86
CA CYS A 91 1.14 15.98 10.39
C CYS A 91 2.33 16.56 9.60
N PHE A 92 2.30 16.51 8.27
CA PHE A 92 3.35 17.08 7.42
C PHE A 92 3.44 18.59 7.54
N ASN A 93 2.31 19.29 7.62
CA ASN A 93 2.27 20.72 7.80
C ASN A 93 2.88 21.15 9.15
N SER A 94 2.69 20.36 10.21
CA SER A 94 3.35 20.62 11.50
C SER A 94 4.87 20.52 11.38
N ILE A 95 5.38 19.57 10.60
CA ILE A 95 6.83 19.43 10.34
C ILE A 95 7.34 20.63 9.52
N LEU A 96 6.65 20.98 8.41
CA LEU A 96 7.04 22.11 7.57
C LEU A 96 7.06 23.42 8.37
N SER A 97 6.05 23.64 9.20
CA SER A 97 5.96 24.81 10.08
C SER A 97 7.14 24.88 11.06
N SER A 98 7.55 23.75 11.65
CA SER A 98 8.71 23.68 12.55
C SER A 98 10.03 24.03 11.85
N LEU A 99 10.10 23.79 10.54
CA LEU A 99 11.24 24.14 9.68
C LEU A 99 11.13 25.53 9.04
N LYS A 100 10.13 26.31 9.42
CA LYS A 100 9.81 27.62 8.82
C LYS A 100 9.58 27.57 7.32
N LEU A 101 9.10 26.43 6.81
CA LEU A 101 8.70 26.26 5.43
C LEU A 101 7.20 26.55 5.25
N PRO A 102 6.78 27.00 4.06
CA PRO A 102 5.37 27.15 3.74
C PRO A 102 4.66 25.80 3.84
N ILE A 103 3.45 25.81 4.39
CA ILE A 103 2.62 24.63 4.61
C ILE A 103 1.78 24.33 3.36
N PHE A 104 1.48 23.04 3.13
CA PHE A 104 0.59 22.63 2.06
C PHE A 104 -0.82 23.21 2.25
N THR A 105 -1.40 23.68 1.17
CA THR A 105 -2.75 24.24 1.12
C THR A 105 -3.68 23.36 0.29
N ARG A 106 -4.99 23.40 0.62
CA ARG A 106 -5.98 22.66 -0.15
C ARG A 106 -6.08 23.22 -1.57
N CYS A 107 -6.14 22.33 -2.55
CA CYS A 107 -6.46 22.67 -3.93
C CYS A 107 -7.94 23.06 -4.01
N THR A 108 -8.22 24.20 -4.60
CA THR A 108 -9.58 24.70 -4.88
C THR A 108 -9.84 24.88 -6.37
N GLU A 109 -8.76 25.00 -7.17
CA GLU A 109 -8.86 25.24 -8.60
C GLU A 109 -7.80 24.46 -9.38
N ILE A 110 -8.17 24.02 -10.57
CA ILE A 110 -7.30 23.34 -11.52
C ILE A 110 -7.22 24.18 -12.78
N PHE A 111 -6.00 24.51 -13.17
CA PHE A 111 -5.70 25.31 -14.36
C PHE A 111 -5.15 24.42 -15.47
N TYR A 112 -5.46 24.81 -16.69
CA TYR A 112 -4.95 24.17 -17.90
C TYR A 112 -4.08 25.16 -18.65
N ARG A 113 -2.85 24.79 -18.95
CA ARG A 113 -1.94 25.57 -19.80
C ARG A 113 -1.64 24.78 -21.07
N GLN A 114 -1.90 25.38 -22.19
CA GLN A 114 -1.49 24.87 -23.50
C GLN A 114 0.00 25.15 -23.70
N GLY A 115 0.78 24.19 -24.20
CA GLY A 115 2.16 24.39 -24.58
C GLY A 115 2.25 25.39 -25.75
N GLU A 116 3.40 26.06 -25.87
CA GLU A 116 3.62 27.07 -26.94
C GLU A 116 3.45 26.50 -28.34
N ASP A 117 3.72 25.20 -28.51
CA ASP A 117 3.55 24.42 -29.75
C ASP A 117 2.12 23.88 -29.94
N GLY A 118 1.19 24.16 -29.03
CA GLY A 118 -0.20 23.72 -29.09
C GLY A 118 -0.42 22.21 -28.88
N SER A 119 0.63 21.43 -28.68
CA SER A 119 0.58 19.95 -28.70
C SER A 119 0.24 19.31 -27.35
N LYS A 120 0.47 19.99 -26.22
CA LYS A 120 0.26 19.43 -24.87
C LYS A 120 -0.47 20.41 -23.97
N VAL A 121 -1.53 19.91 -23.33
CA VAL A 121 -2.22 20.62 -22.25
C VAL A 121 -1.68 20.09 -20.93
N SER A 122 -1.03 20.95 -20.15
CA SER A 122 -0.56 20.66 -18.81
C SER A 122 -1.58 21.10 -17.78
N LYS A 123 -1.80 20.27 -16.75
CA LYS A 123 -2.68 20.60 -15.62
C LYS A 123 -1.86 21.12 -14.45
N PHE A 124 -2.32 22.21 -13.86
CA PHE A 124 -1.75 22.82 -12.66
C PHE A 124 -2.84 22.99 -11.61
N SER A 125 -2.47 23.07 -10.35
CA SER A 125 -3.40 23.36 -9.25
C SER A 125 -2.85 24.50 -8.39
N ASN A 126 -3.78 25.22 -7.74
CA ASN A 126 -3.40 26.25 -6.77
C ASN A 126 -3.07 25.69 -5.37
N GLY A 127 -3.11 24.37 -5.19
CA GLY A 127 -2.83 23.71 -3.93
C GLY A 127 -2.05 22.40 -4.13
N ALA A 128 -1.96 21.64 -3.06
CA ALA A 128 -1.11 20.45 -2.99
C ALA A 128 -1.62 19.29 -3.85
N ILE A 129 -0.67 18.56 -4.47
CA ILE A 129 -0.90 17.40 -5.32
C ILE A 129 -0.29 16.15 -4.65
N ILE A 130 -1.09 15.13 -4.47
CA ILE A 130 -0.66 13.83 -3.94
C ILE A 130 -0.02 13.02 -5.07
N LYS A 131 1.22 12.58 -4.85
CA LYS A 131 2.01 11.78 -5.80
C LYS A 131 1.98 10.29 -5.49
N ARG A 132 1.81 9.94 -4.23
CA ARG A 132 1.66 8.56 -3.76
C ARG A 132 0.88 8.52 -2.45
N LEU A 133 0.03 7.52 -2.33
CA LEU A 133 -0.72 7.24 -1.12
C LEU A 133 -0.73 5.72 -0.88
N ASP A 134 -0.29 5.27 0.31
CA ASP A 134 -0.36 3.87 0.68
C ASP A 134 -1.48 3.68 1.70
N ILE A 135 -2.47 2.87 1.33
CA ILE A 135 -3.61 2.54 2.18
C ILE A 135 -3.45 1.13 2.74
N THR A 136 -3.78 0.94 4.01
CA THR A 136 -3.53 -0.32 4.71
C THR A 136 -4.72 -0.78 5.53
N THR A 137 -4.84 -2.11 5.68
CA THR A 137 -5.81 -2.75 6.59
C THR A 137 -5.16 -3.96 7.25
N ASN A 138 -5.32 -4.10 8.55
CA ASN A 138 -4.85 -5.25 9.31
C ASN A 138 -5.98 -6.27 9.49
N LYS A 139 -5.64 -7.56 9.37
CA LYS A 139 -6.53 -8.68 9.68
C LYS A 139 -5.80 -9.66 10.59
N ALA A 140 -6.54 -10.28 11.51
CA ALA A 140 -6.05 -11.36 12.35
C ALA A 140 -6.44 -12.70 11.74
N VAL A 141 -5.45 -13.56 11.47
CA VAL A 141 -5.63 -14.91 10.90
C VAL A 141 -5.35 -16.01 11.92
N GLY A 142 -5.00 -15.63 13.14
CA GLY A 142 -4.58 -16.54 14.21
C GLY A 142 -3.09 -16.87 14.13
N LYS A 143 -2.49 -17.03 15.32
CA LYS A 143 -1.06 -17.34 15.47
C LYS A 143 -0.67 -18.61 14.73
N GLY A 144 0.40 -18.52 13.93
CA GLY A 144 0.94 -19.64 13.17
C GLY A 144 0.29 -19.89 11.81
N ASN A 145 -0.85 -19.23 11.51
CA ASN A 145 -1.57 -19.39 10.24
C ASN A 145 -1.10 -18.44 9.14
N GLU A 146 -0.28 -17.46 9.48
CA GLU A 146 0.03 -16.32 8.60
C GLU A 146 0.72 -16.77 7.31
N ARG A 147 1.71 -17.67 7.39
CA ARG A 147 2.45 -18.16 6.22
C ARG A 147 1.57 -18.97 5.29
N THR A 148 0.72 -19.84 5.87
CA THR A 148 -0.25 -20.66 5.13
C THR A 148 -1.27 -19.75 4.43
N PHE A 149 -1.76 -18.73 5.12
CA PHE A 149 -2.67 -17.72 4.56
C PHE A 149 -2.05 -16.95 3.39
N LEU A 150 -0.80 -16.45 3.54
CA LEU A 150 -0.10 -15.74 2.46
C LEU A 150 0.18 -16.65 1.26
N LYS A 151 0.54 -17.91 1.51
CA LYS A 151 0.73 -18.89 0.44
C LYS A 151 -0.58 -19.12 -0.33
N ALA A 152 -1.71 -19.23 0.37
CA ALA A 152 -3.03 -19.35 -0.27
C ALA A 152 -3.39 -18.09 -1.07
N LEU A 153 -3.17 -16.88 -0.51
CA LEU A 153 -3.40 -15.63 -1.21
C LEU A 153 -2.56 -15.49 -2.48
N SER A 154 -1.32 -15.98 -2.48
CA SER A 154 -0.42 -15.90 -3.65
C SER A 154 -0.93 -16.68 -4.87
N GLN A 155 -1.84 -17.62 -4.68
CA GLN A 155 -2.47 -18.35 -5.78
C GLN A 155 -3.62 -17.57 -6.44
N MET A 156 -4.02 -16.44 -5.85
CA MET A 156 -5.14 -15.65 -6.33
C MET A 156 -4.67 -14.50 -7.22
N ARG A 157 -5.46 -14.18 -8.22
CA ARG A 157 -5.31 -12.93 -8.98
C ARG A 157 -6.05 -11.79 -8.28
N TYR A 158 -5.45 -10.61 -8.34
CA TYR A 158 -6.13 -9.36 -7.99
C TYR A 158 -6.12 -8.44 -9.20
N ARG A 159 -7.31 -8.13 -9.74
CA ARG A 159 -7.46 -7.42 -11.01
C ARG A 159 -6.64 -8.09 -12.12
N ASN A 160 -5.77 -7.38 -12.81
CA ASN A 160 -4.91 -7.89 -13.89
C ASN A 160 -3.51 -8.32 -13.37
N SER A 161 -3.37 -8.54 -12.05
CA SER A 161 -2.09 -8.91 -11.43
C SER A 161 -2.12 -10.33 -10.87
N ILE A 162 -0.97 -10.97 -10.91
CA ILE A 162 -0.74 -12.34 -10.42
C ILE A 162 -0.09 -12.25 -9.04
N GLY A 163 -0.60 -13.03 -8.08
CA GLY A 163 -0.02 -13.17 -6.76
C GLY A 163 1.31 -13.90 -6.79
N ARG A 164 2.29 -13.42 -6.02
CA ARG A 164 3.62 -14.03 -5.89
C ARG A 164 4.02 -14.04 -4.43
N LEU A 165 4.31 -15.24 -3.92
CA LEU A 165 4.88 -15.39 -2.59
C LEU A 165 6.40 -15.11 -2.66
N HIS A 166 6.89 -14.24 -1.80
CA HIS A 166 8.33 -14.02 -1.66
C HIS A 166 9.03 -15.23 -1.05
N THR A 167 10.33 -15.39 -1.32
CA THR A 167 11.15 -16.53 -0.87
C THR A 167 11.18 -16.69 0.64
N ASN A 168 11.01 -15.60 1.40
CA ASN A 168 10.94 -15.63 2.86
C ASN A 168 9.60 -16.16 3.41
N GLY A 169 8.59 -16.36 2.55
CA GLY A 169 7.25 -16.80 2.94
C GLY A 169 6.46 -15.81 3.80
N CYS A 170 6.94 -14.58 3.98
CA CYS A 170 6.33 -13.57 4.85
C CYS A 170 5.61 -12.45 4.11
N THR A 171 5.66 -12.45 2.78
CA THR A 171 5.06 -11.41 1.93
C THR A 171 4.52 -12.04 0.65
N THR A 172 3.33 -11.64 0.26
CA THR A 172 2.75 -11.88 -1.06
C THR A 172 2.49 -10.54 -1.71
N ASP A 173 2.90 -10.36 -2.97
CA ASP A 173 2.59 -9.17 -3.77
C ASP A 173 1.87 -9.54 -5.07
N TRP A 174 1.26 -8.55 -5.72
CA TRP A 174 0.59 -8.73 -7.00
C TRP A 174 1.19 -7.82 -8.06
N LEU A 175 1.75 -8.45 -9.08
CA LEU A 175 2.33 -7.77 -10.23
C LEU A 175 1.68 -8.23 -11.53
N SER A 176 1.79 -7.43 -12.58
CA SER A 176 1.44 -7.87 -13.93
C SER A 176 2.32 -9.03 -14.36
N GLU A 177 1.93 -9.77 -15.40
CA GLU A 177 2.74 -10.84 -15.99
C GLU A 177 4.16 -10.38 -16.37
N LYS A 178 4.31 -9.10 -16.73
CA LYS A 178 5.61 -8.48 -17.02
C LYS A 178 6.39 -8.03 -15.77
N GLY A 179 5.92 -8.37 -14.57
CA GLY A 179 6.57 -8.02 -13.31
C GLY A 179 6.42 -6.55 -12.89
N ASN A 180 5.47 -5.81 -13.45
CA ASN A 180 5.29 -4.37 -13.18
C ASN A 180 4.04 -4.07 -12.36
N ALA A 181 4.13 -3.02 -11.52
CA ALA A 181 2.99 -2.42 -10.83
C ALA A 181 3.01 -0.90 -11.06
N ASN A 182 2.53 -0.47 -12.24
CA ASN A 182 2.64 0.94 -12.66
C ASN A 182 1.58 1.87 -12.06
N LEU A 183 0.42 1.33 -11.68
CA LEU A 183 -0.72 2.08 -11.16
C LEU A 183 -0.90 1.85 -9.66
N ILE A 184 -1.16 0.62 -9.28
CA ILE A 184 -1.31 0.17 -7.89
C ILE A 184 -0.31 -0.97 -7.66
N TYR A 185 0.33 -0.98 -6.50
CA TYR A 185 1.14 -2.10 -6.06
C TYR A 185 0.53 -2.70 -4.79
N PRO A 186 -0.27 -3.77 -4.93
CA PRO A 186 -0.87 -4.46 -3.80
C PRO A 186 0.13 -5.44 -3.19
N SER A 187 0.13 -5.54 -1.87
CA SER A 187 0.90 -6.51 -1.11
C SER A 187 0.18 -6.92 0.17
N CYS A 188 0.47 -8.13 0.65
CA CYS A 188 0.02 -8.60 1.96
C CYS A 188 1.22 -9.23 2.67
N TYR A 189 1.44 -8.90 3.93
CA TYR A 189 2.60 -9.37 4.68
C TYR A 189 2.31 -9.58 6.16
N ILE A 190 3.15 -10.40 6.80
CA ILE A 190 3.09 -10.71 8.23
C ILE A 190 3.60 -9.50 9.01
N LYS A 191 2.73 -8.88 9.82
CA LYS A 191 3.06 -7.60 10.49
C LYS A 191 4.15 -7.72 11.52
N HIS A 192 4.14 -8.73 12.37
CA HIS A 192 5.18 -8.90 13.39
C HIS A 192 6.56 -9.21 12.77
N GLU A 193 6.62 -9.95 11.64
CA GLU A 193 7.89 -10.19 10.95
C GLU A 193 8.46 -8.90 10.33
N GLU A 194 7.60 -8.05 9.75
CA GLU A 194 8.01 -6.72 9.28
C GLU A 194 8.56 -5.88 10.44
N MET A 195 7.86 -5.86 11.57
CA MET A 195 8.29 -5.14 12.77
C MET A 195 9.64 -5.65 13.28
N ARG A 196 9.84 -6.99 13.28
CA ARG A 196 11.08 -7.62 13.71
C ARG A 196 12.26 -7.20 12.82
N VAL A 197 12.10 -7.30 11.52
CA VAL A 197 13.19 -7.06 10.54
C VAL A 197 13.56 -5.57 10.48
N HIS A 198 12.56 -4.68 10.48
CA HIS A 198 12.82 -3.27 10.18
C HIS A 198 13.03 -2.38 11.41
N SER A 199 12.49 -2.75 12.57
CA SER A 199 12.40 -1.81 13.68
C SER A 199 12.83 -2.36 15.04
N TYR A 200 12.63 -3.65 15.34
CA TYR A 200 12.80 -4.22 16.66
C TYR A 200 14.19 -3.93 17.26
N ASP A 201 15.25 -4.33 16.57
CA ASP A 201 16.62 -4.15 17.05
C ASP A 201 17.06 -2.68 17.01
N LYS A 202 16.51 -1.88 16.08
CA LYS A 202 16.80 -0.44 16.02
C LYS A 202 16.25 0.29 17.24
N ILE A 203 15.00 -0.02 17.63
CA ILE A 203 14.35 0.60 18.77
C ILE A 203 15.00 0.12 20.07
N LYS A 204 15.28 -1.20 20.18
CA LYS A 204 16.00 -1.77 21.33
C LYS A 204 17.37 -1.10 21.53
N ARG A 205 18.15 -0.91 20.47
CA ARG A 205 19.46 -0.26 20.53
C ARG A 205 19.38 1.23 20.87
N LYS A 206 18.36 1.93 20.34
CA LYS A 206 18.23 3.37 20.52
C LYS A 206 17.76 3.74 21.93
N PHE A 207 16.81 3.02 22.49
CA PHE A 207 16.17 3.38 23.75
C PHE A 207 16.59 2.50 24.94
N GLY A 208 17.16 1.33 24.69
CA GLY A 208 17.44 0.33 25.70
C GLY A 208 16.26 -0.61 25.99
N GLU A 209 16.57 -1.80 26.50
CA GLU A 209 15.58 -2.88 26.70
C GLU A 209 14.53 -2.54 27.77
N GLU A 210 14.93 -1.80 28.81
CA GLU A 210 14.08 -1.41 29.92
C GLU A 210 13.33 -0.09 29.72
N SER A 211 13.51 0.57 28.57
CA SER A 211 12.83 1.83 28.26
C SER A 211 11.33 1.67 28.09
N LYS A 212 10.57 2.75 28.32
CA LYS A 212 9.12 2.78 28.10
C LYS A 212 8.79 2.53 26.64
N GLU A 213 9.58 3.12 25.74
CA GLU A 213 9.46 3.05 24.31
C GLU A 213 9.63 1.61 23.80
N PHE A 214 10.66 0.91 24.24
CA PHE A 214 10.90 -0.45 23.82
C PHE A 214 9.90 -1.43 24.44
N ARG A 215 9.55 -1.28 25.72
CA ARG A 215 8.50 -2.10 26.37
C ARG A 215 7.16 -1.95 25.65
N TYR A 216 6.75 -0.73 25.33
CA TYR A 216 5.54 -0.49 24.55
C TYR A 216 5.63 -1.15 23.16
N TYR A 217 6.72 -0.91 22.43
CA TYR A 217 6.94 -1.53 21.12
C TYR A 217 6.86 -3.06 21.16
N ARG A 218 7.52 -3.65 22.16
CA ARG A 218 7.49 -5.11 22.39
C ARG A 218 6.09 -5.61 22.67
N SER A 219 5.30 -4.91 23.49
CA SER A 219 3.91 -5.28 23.75
C SER A 219 3.05 -5.27 22.48
N VAL A 220 3.20 -4.26 21.61
CA VAL A 220 2.51 -4.21 20.32
C VAL A 220 2.99 -5.33 19.37
N TYR A 221 4.29 -5.58 19.32
CA TYR A 221 4.87 -6.67 18.53
C TYR A 221 4.32 -8.04 18.95
N GLU A 222 4.33 -8.34 20.25
CA GLU A 222 3.79 -9.59 20.81
C GLU A 222 2.29 -9.70 20.54
N TYR A 223 1.54 -8.63 20.68
CA TYR A 223 0.11 -8.61 20.37
C TYR A 223 -0.17 -8.93 18.89
N CYS A 224 0.62 -8.38 17.96
CA CYS A 224 0.53 -8.72 16.56
C CYS A 224 0.87 -10.20 16.30
N ARG A 225 1.88 -10.73 16.97
CA ARG A 225 2.30 -12.13 16.83
C ARG A 225 1.25 -13.10 17.38
N GLU A 226 0.70 -12.84 18.57
CA GLU A 226 -0.29 -13.71 19.20
C GLU A 226 -1.63 -13.74 18.43
N ASN A 227 -1.97 -12.66 17.73
CA ASN A 227 -3.17 -12.61 16.89
C ASN A 227 -2.92 -13.08 15.44
N GLY A 228 -1.68 -13.36 15.05
CA GLY A 228 -1.34 -13.72 13.68
C GLY A 228 -1.72 -12.61 12.68
N VAL A 229 -1.19 -11.39 12.90
CA VAL A 229 -1.61 -10.22 12.11
C VAL A 229 -0.95 -10.19 10.75
N VAL A 230 -1.79 -10.11 9.72
CA VAL A 230 -1.39 -9.81 8.35
C VAL A 230 -1.87 -8.42 7.96
N ARG A 231 -1.03 -7.68 7.20
CA ARG A 231 -1.35 -6.34 6.68
C ARG A 231 -1.52 -6.40 5.18
N PHE A 232 -2.69 -5.97 4.74
CA PHE A 232 -2.97 -5.67 3.34
C PHE A 232 -2.59 -4.21 3.06
N GLU A 233 -1.79 -3.99 2.04
CA GLU A 233 -1.29 -2.66 1.65
C GLU A 233 -1.45 -2.46 0.15
N GLN A 234 -1.99 -1.33 -0.25
CA GLN A 234 -2.03 -0.89 -1.65
C GLN A 234 -1.29 0.43 -1.78
N LYS A 235 -0.22 0.43 -2.60
CA LYS A 235 0.55 1.64 -2.94
C LYS A 235 -0.06 2.25 -4.19
N LEU A 236 -0.81 3.32 -4.02
CA LEU A 236 -1.44 4.07 -5.11
C LEU A 236 -0.42 5.06 -5.67
N LYS A 237 0.03 4.83 -6.91
CA LYS A 237 1.06 5.65 -7.56
C LYS A 237 0.45 6.84 -8.29
N SER A 238 1.25 7.85 -8.58
CA SER A 238 0.85 9.10 -9.20
C SER A 238 -0.04 8.90 -10.45
N ARG A 239 0.30 7.97 -11.33
CA ARG A 239 -0.51 7.68 -12.53
C ARG A 239 -1.91 7.17 -12.21
N TYR A 240 -2.07 6.38 -11.16
CA TYR A 240 -3.38 5.92 -10.69
C TYR A 240 -4.17 7.08 -10.11
N LEU A 241 -3.54 7.85 -9.20
CA LEU A 241 -4.18 8.98 -8.55
C LEU A 241 -4.65 10.04 -9.55
N GLN A 242 -3.84 10.30 -10.58
CA GLN A 242 -4.23 11.21 -11.67
C GLN A 242 -5.40 10.68 -12.50
N ARG A 243 -5.38 9.40 -12.88
CA ARG A 243 -6.44 8.75 -13.67
C ARG A 243 -7.79 8.77 -12.96
N GLU A 244 -7.77 8.53 -11.64
CA GLU A 244 -8.99 8.50 -10.80
C GLU A 244 -9.34 9.87 -10.20
N ASN A 245 -8.62 10.95 -10.58
CA ASN A 245 -8.77 12.28 -10.00
C ASN A 245 -8.61 12.33 -8.46
N LEU A 246 -7.77 11.47 -7.90
CA LEU A 246 -7.47 11.37 -6.47
C LEU A 246 -6.18 12.11 -6.07
N CYS A 247 -5.61 12.91 -6.97
CA CYS A 247 -4.34 13.59 -6.71
C CYS A 247 -4.49 15.00 -6.10
N TYR A 248 -5.65 15.62 -6.14
CA TYR A 248 -5.83 17.02 -5.72
C TYR A 248 -6.37 17.08 -4.28
N TRP A 249 -5.51 17.39 -3.32
CA TRP A 249 -5.94 17.51 -1.94
C TRP A 249 -6.85 18.75 -1.75
N GLY A 250 -8.11 18.52 -1.43
CA GLY A 250 -9.14 19.54 -1.28
C GLY A 250 -10.29 19.42 -2.30
N ILE A 251 -10.02 18.88 -3.50
CA ILE A 251 -11.06 18.62 -4.52
C ILE A 251 -11.41 17.13 -4.58
N SER A 252 -10.40 16.24 -4.41
CA SER A 252 -10.57 14.81 -4.56
C SER A 252 -11.47 14.23 -3.47
N ASP A 253 -12.39 13.35 -3.87
CA ASP A 253 -13.18 12.55 -2.93
C ASP A 253 -12.41 11.26 -2.55
N PHE A 254 -11.87 11.25 -1.35
CA PHE A 254 -11.11 10.10 -0.81
C PHE A 254 -11.99 9.01 -0.21
N SER A 255 -13.32 9.16 -0.14
CA SER A 255 -14.23 8.12 0.36
C SER A 255 -14.17 6.84 -0.47
N VAL A 256 -13.85 6.96 -1.76
CA VAL A 256 -13.66 5.82 -2.68
C VAL A 256 -12.51 4.88 -2.28
N LEU A 257 -11.55 5.35 -1.47
CA LEU A 257 -10.41 4.55 -1.00
C LEU A 257 -10.83 3.40 -0.09
N GLU A 258 -11.91 3.59 0.67
CA GLU A 258 -12.45 2.54 1.54
C GLU A 258 -12.94 1.35 0.71
N ASN A 259 -13.71 1.61 -0.35
CA ASN A 259 -14.20 0.57 -1.26
C ASN A 259 -13.05 -0.12 -2.00
N LEU A 260 -12.06 0.65 -2.46
CA LEU A 260 -10.85 0.12 -3.10
C LEU A 260 -10.09 -0.82 -2.16
N GLN A 261 -9.91 -0.43 -0.91
CA GLN A 261 -9.20 -1.23 0.08
C GLN A 261 -10.00 -2.46 0.49
N LYS A 262 -11.32 -2.32 0.62
CA LYS A 262 -12.23 -3.42 0.91
C LYS A 262 -12.23 -4.48 -0.20
N GLU A 263 -12.26 -4.08 -1.47
CA GLU A 263 -12.15 -5.00 -2.61
C GLU A 263 -10.89 -5.87 -2.50
N PHE A 264 -9.76 -5.27 -2.15
CA PHE A 264 -8.50 -5.97 -2.00
C PHE A 264 -8.49 -6.87 -0.75
N THR A 265 -8.93 -6.36 0.38
CA THR A 265 -8.96 -7.15 1.62
C THR A 265 -9.94 -8.31 1.56
N ASP A 266 -11.09 -8.14 0.89
CA ASP A 266 -12.14 -9.16 0.82
C ASP A 266 -11.81 -10.29 -0.19
N MET A 267 -10.70 -10.18 -0.92
CA MET A 267 -10.30 -11.26 -1.83
C MET A 267 -10.10 -12.61 -1.11
N TYR A 268 -9.70 -12.61 0.17
CA TYR A 268 -9.54 -13.84 0.94
C TYR A 268 -10.85 -14.63 1.11
N LYS A 269 -12.00 -13.98 1.04
CA LYS A 269 -13.31 -14.64 1.11
C LYS A 269 -13.49 -15.64 -0.01
N LYS A 270 -12.81 -15.45 -1.13
CA LYS A 270 -12.77 -16.41 -2.23
C LYS A 270 -11.86 -17.61 -1.96
N LEU A 271 -11.04 -17.59 -0.89
CA LEU A 271 -10.26 -18.75 -0.44
C LEU A 271 -11.11 -19.79 0.29
N ASN A 272 -12.25 -19.39 0.85
CA ASN A 272 -13.17 -20.27 1.58
C ASN A 272 -13.96 -21.23 0.66
N VAL A 273 -13.61 -21.28 -0.60
CA VAL A 273 -14.06 -22.34 -1.53
C VAL A 273 -13.23 -23.60 -1.28
N SER A 274 -13.46 -24.17 -0.10
CA SER A 274 -12.86 -25.40 0.34
C SER A 274 -13.61 -26.58 -0.23
N GLN A 275 -13.19 -27.42 -0.92
CA GLN A 275 -13.70 -28.54 -1.71
C GLN A 275 -14.20 -28.10 -3.07
N TYR A 276 -13.28 -28.18 -4.06
CA TYR A 276 -13.68 -28.23 -5.45
C TYR A 276 -14.23 -29.62 -5.75
N ASP A 277 -15.42 -29.92 -5.25
CA ASP A 277 -16.27 -30.84 -5.94
C ASP A 277 -17.08 -30.09 -7.00
N LEU A 278 -17.59 -30.84 -7.92
CA LEU A 278 -18.36 -30.29 -9.06
C LEU A 278 -19.61 -29.54 -8.58
N GLU A 279 -20.19 -29.96 -7.48
CA GLU A 279 -21.42 -29.43 -6.89
C GLU A 279 -21.17 -28.06 -6.28
N THR A 280 -20.14 -27.91 -5.45
CA THR A 280 -19.76 -26.66 -4.78
C THR A 280 -19.37 -25.55 -5.78
N ILE A 281 -18.63 -25.86 -6.84
CA ILE A 281 -18.31 -24.92 -7.91
C ILE A 281 -19.57 -24.46 -8.64
N ALA A 282 -20.46 -25.42 -8.95
CA ALA A 282 -21.69 -25.12 -9.64
C ALA A 282 -22.65 -24.25 -8.81
N GLU A 283 -22.80 -24.57 -7.53
CA GLU A 283 -23.61 -23.81 -6.58
C GLU A 283 -23.11 -22.36 -6.46
N GLN A 284 -21.80 -22.14 -6.37
CA GLN A 284 -21.24 -20.81 -6.30
C GLN A 284 -21.48 -19.99 -7.56
N LEU A 285 -21.36 -20.60 -8.75
CA LEU A 285 -21.64 -19.93 -10.01
C LEU A 285 -23.11 -19.47 -10.09
N VAL A 286 -24.03 -20.25 -9.54
CA VAL A 286 -25.47 -19.90 -9.50
C VAL A 286 -25.77 -18.88 -8.41
N SER A 287 -25.31 -19.12 -7.16
CA SER A 287 -25.62 -18.26 -6.01
C SER A 287 -25.05 -16.84 -6.14
N GLN A 288 -23.91 -16.69 -6.84
CA GLN A 288 -23.33 -15.37 -7.16
C GLN A 288 -23.93 -14.74 -8.45
N GLY A 289 -24.94 -15.34 -9.07
CA GLY A 289 -25.58 -14.83 -10.26
C GLY A 289 -24.67 -14.77 -11.50
N ILE A 290 -23.57 -15.55 -11.50
CA ILE A 290 -22.61 -15.59 -12.61
C ILE A 290 -23.20 -16.31 -13.82
N VAL A 291 -24.02 -17.31 -13.55
CA VAL A 291 -24.83 -18.03 -14.55
C VAL A 291 -26.24 -18.20 -14.05
N ASP A 292 -27.17 -18.25 -14.97
CA ASP A 292 -28.62 -18.28 -14.74
C ASP A 292 -29.18 -19.70 -14.55
N THR A 293 -28.42 -20.75 -14.91
CA THR A 293 -28.86 -22.14 -14.85
C THR A 293 -27.80 -23.07 -14.27
N LEU A 294 -28.26 -24.05 -13.49
CA LEU A 294 -27.41 -25.10 -12.92
C LEU A 294 -26.64 -25.86 -14.02
N ARG A 295 -27.26 -26.11 -15.17
CA ARG A 295 -26.60 -26.79 -16.31
C ARG A 295 -25.37 -26.03 -16.80
N LYS A 296 -25.45 -24.70 -16.94
CA LYS A 296 -24.32 -23.86 -17.36
C LYS A 296 -23.24 -23.83 -16.27
N ALA A 297 -23.64 -23.82 -15.00
CA ALA A 297 -22.77 -23.88 -13.86
C ALA A 297 -21.99 -25.20 -13.81
N THR A 298 -22.68 -26.33 -13.87
CA THR A 298 -22.08 -27.69 -13.86
C THR A 298 -21.10 -27.88 -15.02
N THR A 299 -21.41 -27.37 -16.20
CA THR A 299 -20.47 -27.42 -17.34
C THR A 299 -19.18 -26.63 -17.05
N SER A 300 -19.28 -25.44 -16.46
CA SER A 300 -18.08 -24.67 -16.11
C SER A 300 -17.31 -25.33 -14.97
N ALA A 301 -17.99 -25.89 -13.97
CA ALA A 301 -17.40 -26.65 -12.87
C ALA A 301 -16.64 -27.89 -13.39
N TYR A 302 -17.21 -28.62 -14.34
CA TYR A 302 -16.55 -29.77 -14.98
C TYR A 302 -15.18 -29.37 -15.60
N TYR A 303 -15.12 -28.25 -16.33
CA TYR A 303 -13.85 -27.80 -16.89
C TYR A 303 -12.85 -27.32 -15.81
N ALA A 304 -13.33 -26.77 -14.71
CA ALA A 304 -12.46 -26.47 -13.56
C ALA A 304 -11.88 -27.76 -12.95
N MET A 305 -12.66 -28.82 -12.86
CA MET A 305 -12.18 -30.14 -12.36
C MET A 305 -11.19 -30.80 -13.31
N LEU A 306 -11.41 -30.73 -14.63
CA LEU A 306 -10.44 -31.21 -15.63
C LEU A 306 -9.11 -30.45 -15.51
N TRP A 307 -9.18 -29.12 -15.43
CA TRP A 307 -8.02 -28.27 -15.24
C TRP A 307 -7.27 -28.60 -13.90
N ALA A 308 -8.01 -28.74 -12.81
CA ALA A 308 -7.44 -29.11 -11.51
C ALA A 308 -6.77 -30.49 -11.52
N SER A 309 -7.23 -31.37 -12.39
CA SER A 309 -6.65 -32.72 -12.60
C SER A 309 -5.50 -32.74 -13.61
N GLY A 310 -5.06 -31.58 -14.10
CA GLY A 310 -3.99 -31.47 -15.12
C GLY A 310 -4.35 -32.02 -16.49
N LYS A 311 -5.64 -32.23 -16.76
CA LYS A 311 -6.12 -32.76 -18.06
C LYS A 311 -6.34 -31.64 -19.06
N GLU A 312 -6.12 -31.91 -20.34
CA GLU A 312 -6.45 -30.99 -21.41
C GLU A 312 -7.94 -30.72 -21.46
N LEU A 313 -8.32 -29.48 -21.67
CA LEU A 313 -9.71 -29.05 -21.63
C LEU A 313 -10.47 -29.34 -22.92
N GLY A 314 -9.78 -29.55 -24.05
CA GLY A 314 -10.38 -29.89 -25.34
C GLY A 314 -11.41 -28.88 -25.89
N LEU A 315 -11.32 -27.61 -25.44
CA LEU A 315 -12.28 -26.55 -25.77
C LEU A 315 -11.87 -25.75 -26.99
N LYS A 316 -12.86 -25.39 -27.81
CA LYS A 316 -12.67 -24.36 -28.84
C LYS A 316 -12.47 -23.00 -28.17
N SER A 317 -11.70 -22.12 -28.81
CA SER A 317 -11.29 -20.82 -28.24
C SER A 317 -12.44 -20.02 -27.59
N ARG A 318 -13.60 -19.89 -28.27
CA ARG A 318 -14.76 -19.17 -27.72
C ARG A 318 -15.39 -19.82 -26.49
N GLN A 319 -15.43 -21.14 -26.45
CA GLN A 319 -15.95 -21.88 -25.29
C GLN A 319 -14.99 -21.75 -24.11
N TYR A 320 -13.69 -21.85 -24.38
CA TYR A 320 -12.62 -21.66 -23.39
C TYR A 320 -12.74 -20.29 -22.71
N GLU A 321 -12.82 -19.21 -23.50
CA GLU A 321 -12.96 -17.85 -22.93
C GLU A 321 -14.25 -17.69 -22.11
N THR A 322 -15.35 -18.31 -22.54
CA THR A 322 -16.61 -18.27 -21.80
C THR A 322 -16.49 -18.94 -20.43
N HIS A 323 -15.93 -20.14 -20.37
CA HIS A 323 -15.77 -20.86 -19.10
C HIS A 323 -14.71 -20.20 -18.22
N ARG A 324 -13.61 -19.73 -18.81
CA ARG A 324 -12.58 -18.97 -18.11
C ARG A 324 -13.13 -17.70 -17.46
N ALA A 325 -13.95 -16.92 -18.20
CA ALA A 325 -14.55 -15.70 -17.68
C ALA A 325 -15.48 -15.96 -16.47
N ARG A 326 -16.27 -17.05 -16.50
CA ARG A 326 -17.14 -17.46 -15.40
C ARG A 326 -16.33 -17.88 -14.17
N LEU A 327 -15.37 -18.78 -14.39
CA LEU A 327 -14.54 -19.35 -13.31
C LEU A 327 -13.64 -18.30 -12.65
N ARG A 328 -13.13 -17.33 -13.40
CA ARG A 328 -12.37 -16.21 -12.84
C ARG A 328 -13.17 -15.38 -11.84
N LYS A 329 -14.48 -15.28 -12.00
CA LYS A 329 -15.34 -14.55 -11.04
C LYS A 329 -15.37 -15.22 -9.65
N ILE A 330 -15.17 -16.54 -9.61
CA ILE A 330 -15.02 -17.31 -8.36
C ILE A 330 -13.55 -17.61 -8.01
N GLY A 331 -12.60 -16.94 -8.68
CA GLY A 331 -11.17 -17.03 -8.37
C GLY A 331 -10.41 -18.17 -9.06
N ILE A 332 -11.03 -18.90 -9.98
CA ILE A 332 -10.39 -19.99 -10.74
C ILE A 332 -9.97 -19.47 -12.11
N ASP A 333 -8.67 -19.45 -12.44
CA ASP A 333 -8.19 -19.10 -13.79
C ASP A 333 -7.56 -20.31 -14.48
N ILE A 334 -8.33 -20.92 -15.37
CA ILE A 334 -7.95 -22.12 -16.13
C ILE A 334 -6.88 -21.86 -17.22
N ALA A 335 -6.41 -20.62 -17.38
CA ALA A 335 -5.33 -20.30 -18.33
C ALA A 335 -3.93 -20.62 -17.77
N ASN A 336 -3.81 -20.76 -16.46
CA ASN A 336 -2.54 -21.10 -15.85
C ASN A 336 -2.47 -22.61 -15.63
N PRO A 337 -1.29 -23.25 -15.77
CA PRO A 337 -1.12 -24.65 -15.38
C PRO A 337 -1.56 -24.82 -13.92
N CYS A 338 -2.41 -25.82 -13.67
CA CYS A 338 -2.74 -26.18 -12.31
C CYS A 338 -1.55 -26.93 -11.72
N ASP A 339 -0.84 -26.34 -10.78
CA ASP A 339 0.11 -27.09 -9.96
C ASP A 339 -0.69 -27.90 -8.93
N VAL A 340 -1.06 -29.10 -9.34
CA VAL A 340 -1.98 -30.00 -8.60
C VAL A 340 -1.49 -30.26 -7.18
N GLU A 341 -0.19 -30.42 -6.96
CA GLU A 341 0.39 -30.67 -5.63
C GLU A 341 0.30 -29.43 -4.74
N LYS A 342 0.65 -28.26 -5.28
CA LYS A 342 0.55 -26.99 -4.53
C LYS A 342 -0.89 -26.53 -4.34
N PHE A 343 -1.75 -26.81 -5.30
CA PHE A 343 -3.13 -26.33 -5.29
C PHE A 343 -4.01 -27.13 -4.31
N GLN A 344 -3.92 -28.46 -4.31
CA GLN A 344 -4.66 -29.31 -3.35
C GLN A 344 -4.14 -29.17 -1.92
N ALA A 345 -2.83 -29.23 -1.72
CA ALA A 345 -2.23 -29.15 -0.39
C ALA A 345 -2.45 -27.80 0.30
N VAL A 346 -2.40 -26.68 -0.45
CA VAL A 346 -2.56 -25.33 0.12
C VAL A 346 -4.02 -25.03 0.43
N ARG A 347 -4.97 -25.52 -0.34
CA ARG A 347 -6.40 -25.22 -0.10
C ARG A 347 -7.03 -26.06 0.98
N VAL A 348 -6.77 -27.36 1.02
CA VAL A 348 -7.32 -28.25 2.03
C VAL A 348 -6.83 -27.89 3.44
N ILE A 349 -5.56 -27.49 3.59
CA ILE A 349 -5.00 -27.13 4.89
C ILE A 349 -5.35 -25.67 5.29
N ALA A 350 -5.46 -24.75 4.33
CA ALA A 350 -5.59 -23.32 4.64
C ALA A 350 -7.02 -22.87 4.96
N CYS A 351 -8.06 -23.54 4.45
CA CYS A 351 -9.40 -22.96 4.47
C CYS A 351 -10.30 -23.49 5.56
N GLU A 352 -10.14 -24.73 6.01
CA GLU A 352 -11.03 -25.27 7.05
C GLU A 352 -10.80 -24.67 8.44
N ASN A 353 -9.61 -24.09 8.71
CA ASN A 353 -9.23 -23.65 10.06
C ASN A 353 -8.80 -22.18 10.20
N ILE A 354 -8.65 -21.40 9.12
CA ILE A 354 -8.22 -20.01 9.22
C ILE A 354 -9.41 -19.06 9.28
N MET A 355 -9.78 -18.66 10.49
CA MET A 355 -10.82 -17.66 10.71
C MET A 355 -10.22 -16.26 10.62
N VAL A 356 -10.43 -15.57 9.50
CA VAL A 356 -9.99 -14.19 9.29
C VAL A 356 -10.92 -13.23 10.03
N ARG A 357 -10.37 -12.45 10.96
CA ARG A 357 -11.12 -11.50 11.79
C ARG A 357 -10.60 -10.08 11.59
N PRO A 358 -11.45 -9.04 11.79
CA PRO A 358 -10.95 -7.68 11.95
C PRO A 358 -9.94 -7.63 13.10
N PHE A 359 -8.79 -7.00 12.86
CA PHE A 359 -7.81 -6.80 13.92
C PHE A 359 -8.15 -5.52 14.68
N LYS A 360 -8.37 -5.62 15.99
CA LYS A 360 -8.69 -4.51 16.88
C LYS A 360 -7.46 -4.08 17.67
N ALA A 361 -7.38 -2.79 17.99
CA ALA A 361 -6.34 -2.27 18.86
C ALA A 361 -6.55 -2.81 20.29
N PRO A 362 -5.47 -3.17 21.00
CA PRO A 362 -5.56 -3.46 22.43
C PRO A 362 -5.75 -2.20 23.25
N ASP A 363 -6.25 -2.31 24.48
CA ASP A 363 -6.55 -1.17 25.35
C ASP A 363 -5.31 -0.29 25.65
N PHE A 364 -4.12 -0.87 25.65
CA PHE A 364 -2.86 -0.13 25.87
C PHE A 364 -2.35 0.61 24.61
N TYR A 365 -3.03 0.47 23.45
CA TYR A 365 -2.54 1.02 22.20
C TYR A 365 -2.62 2.55 22.16
N GLN A 366 -1.53 3.16 21.72
CA GLN A 366 -1.44 4.63 21.59
C GLN A 366 -1.68 5.02 20.12
N PHE A 367 -2.88 5.57 19.85
CA PHE A 367 -3.20 6.07 18.52
C PHE A 367 -2.41 7.31 18.14
N PRO A 368 -2.16 7.56 16.82
CA PRO A 368 -1.58 8.82 16.39
C PRO A 368 -2.48 9.98 16.77
N SER A 369 -1.89 11.04 17.33
CA SER A 369 -2.62 12.28 17.66
C SER A 369 -2.24 13.37 16.67
N ASN A 370 -3.22 14.21 16.29
CA ASN A 370 -2.98 15.40 15.48
C ASN A 370 -2.39 16.58 16.30
N ALA A 371 -2.26 16.43 17.61
CA ALA A 371 -1.64 17.44 18.46
C ALA A 371 -0.13 17.48 18.16
N PRO A 372 0.47 18.65 17.90
CA PRO A 372 1.90 18.78 17.76
C PRO A 372 2.56 18.35 19.06
N GLN A 373 3.23 17.22 19.07
CA GLN A 373 4.09 16.83 20.17
C GLN A 373 5.36 17.71 20.11
N LEU A 374 5.26 18.93 20.63
CA LEU A 374 6.41 19.76 20.93
C LEU A 374 7.19 19.09 22.07
N ARG A 375 8.11 18.20 21.72
CA ARG A 375 9.15 17.79 22.65
C ARG A 375 10.41 18.58 22.30
N PHE A 376 10.80 19.44 23.20
CA PHE A 376 12.09 20.11 23.15
C PHE A 376 13.17 19.02 23.12
N VAL A 377 14.01 19.03 22.10
CA VAL A 377 15.27 18.29 22.10
C VAL A 377 16.20 19.11 22.99
N VAL A 378 16.50 18.62 24.18
CA VAL A 378 17.59 19.10 25.07
C VAL A 378 18.88 18.46 24.58
#